data_b7704b81afd30738cd42a08dc917e618
#
_entry.id   b7704b81afd30738cd42a08dc917e618
#
_cell.length_a   1.000
_cell.length_b   1.000
_cell.length_c   1.000
_cell.angle_alpha   90.00
_cell.angle_beta   90.00
_cell.angle_gamma   90.00
#
_symmetry.space_group_name_H-M   'P 1'
#
loop_
_entity.id
_entity.type
_entity.pdbx_description
1 polymer ?
#
loop_
_entity_poly.entity_id
_entity_poly.type
_entity_poly.pdbx_seq_one_letter_code
_entity_poly.pdbx_strand_id
1 'polypeptide(L)'
;RRLNHRGLVHTVFLNMGSHFGTRGEEFYIAPYEHRPCSVFPNVFHPDFEAFCRYRARQACRPHRSDPWMLGYFIDNELAWWGRGPGDTGLADAVMKMDATHTAKLALRDFLADRAGKSIERFNALWGTKLKGFDELLALSALPSANDAQREAKREFLRLAAERYFTATSRAIRREDPNHMVLGARFAGTGGAHPVVWEVAGQHCEIVTFNCYPFADLDEGRVYTSPG
;
A
#
# COMPACT_ATOMS: atom_id res chain seq x y z
N ARG A 1 7.94 -21.21 -16.65
CA ARG A 1 8.94 -22.18 -17.14
C ARG A 1 9.05 -22.27 -18.67
N ARG A 2 7.97 -22.11 -19.45
CA ARG A 2 8.02 -22.22 -20.92
C ARG A 2 8.59 -20.99 -21.64
N LEU A 3 8.57 -19.80 -21.03
CA LEU A 3 9.06 -18.56 -21.63
C LEU A 3 10.60 -18.48 -21.62
N ASN A 4 11.24 -18.97 -20.57
CA ASN A 4 12.69 -18.95 -20.39
C ASN A 4 13.44 -19.68 -21.52
N HIS A 5 12.82 -20.73 -22.09
CA HIS A 5 13.41 -21.50 -23.20
C HIS A 5 13.29 -20.83 -24.58
N ARG A 6 12.58 -19.68 -24.66
CA ARG A 6 12.34 -18.96 -25.91
C ARG A 6 13.06 -17.62 -26.03
N GLY A 7 13.86 -17.25 -25.03
CA GLY A 7 14.59 -15.97 -25.04
C GLY A 7 13.67 -14.76 -25.00
N LEU A 8 12.48 -14.86 -24.38
CA LEU A 8 11.54 -13.75 -24.25
C LEU A 8 11.75 -13.03 -22.94
N VAL A 9 11.97 -11.71 -23.02
CA VAL A 9 12.00 -10.86 -21.83
C VAL A 9 10.64 -10.88 -21.15
N HIS A 10 10.63 -11.10 -19.85
CA HIS A 10 9.40 -11.23 -19.07
C HIS A 10 9.55 -10.69 -17.64
N THR A 11 8.43 -10.54 -16.98
CA THR A 11 8.31 -10.14 -15.56
C THR A 11 7.51 -11.20 -14.80
N VAL A 12 7.69 -11.23 -13.49
CA VAL A 12 6.90 -12.09 -12.60
C VAL A 12 6.06 -11.22 -11.67
N PHE A 13 4.82 -11.63 -11.50
CA PHE A 13 3.86 -10.95 -10.65
C PHE A 13 3.64 -11.72 -9.35
N LEU A 14 3.81 -11.05 -8.19
CA LEU A 14 3.90 -11.73 -6.91
C LEU A 14 2.60 -11.76 -6.10
N ASN A 15 1.75 -10.74 -6.21
CA ASN A 15 0.53 -10.57 -5.40
C ASN A 15 0.80 -10.67 -3.89
N MET A 16 1.83 -9.98 -3.38
CA MET A 16 2.21 -10.13 -1.98
C MET A 16 1.17 -9.56 -1.03
N GLY A 17 0.85 -8.29 -1.19
CA GLY A 17 -0.10 -7.59 -0.32
C GLY A 17 -1.53 -8.09 -0.51
N SER A 18 -1.98 -8.24 -1.76
CA SER A 18 -3.32 -8.72 -2.06
C SER A 18 -3.57 -10.14 -1.52
N HIS A 19 -2.63 -11.05 -1.68
CA HIS A 19 -2.76 -12.40 -1.10
C HIS A 19 -2.70 -12.41 0.43
N PHE A 20 -1.96 -11.48 1.04
CA PHE A 20 -2.00 -11.34 2.50
C PHE A 20 -3.38 -10.87 2.96
N GLY A 21 -3.90 -9.81 2.34
CA GLY A 21 -5.17 -9.20 2.71
C GLY A 21 -6.40 -10.11 2.49
N THR A 22 -6.34 -11.09 1.60
CA THR A 22 -7.46 -12.02 1.36
C THR A 22 -7.57 -13.17 2.35
N ARG A 23 -6.74 -13.21 3.39
CA ARG A 23 -6.72 -14.31 4.39
C ARG A 23 -7.79 -14.19 5.47
N GLY A 24 -8.33 -13.00 5.71
CA GLY A 24 -9.34 -12.72 6.74
C GLY A 24 -9.39 -11.23 7.07
N GLU A 25 -10.31 -10.83 7.92
CA GLU A 25 -10.57 -9.42 8.24
C GLU A 25 -9.38 -8.73 8.94
N GLU A 26 -8.64 -9.44 9.76
CA GLU A 26 -7.45 -8.92 10.45
C GLU A 26 -6.27 -8.66 9.50
N PHE A 27 -6.29 -9.23 8.29
CA PHE A 27 -5.19 -9.15 7.32
C PHE A 27 -5.32 -8.01 6.30
N TYR A 28 -6.42 -7.24 6.30
CA TYR A 28 -6.60 -6.09 5.42
C TYR A 28 -7.03 -4.82 6.18
N ILE A 29 -6.79 -3.66 5.56
CA ILE A 29 -7.27 -2.35 6.03
C ILE A 29 -8.43 -1.88 5.16
N ALA A 30 -8.31 -2.00 3.83
CA ALA A 30 -9.36 -1.65 2.90
C ALA A 30 -9.82 -2.90 2.16
N PRO A 31 -11.06 -3.36 2.37
CA PRO A 31 -11.60 -4.51 1.66
C PRO A 31 -11.84 -4.17 0.19
N TYR A 32 -11.85 -5.21 -0.62
CA TYR A 32 -12.21 -5.10 -2.00
C TYR A 32 -13.72 -4.87 -2.17
N GLU A 33 -14.13 -3.68 -2.61
CA GLU A 33 -15.55 -3.39 -2.86
C GLU A 33 -15.85 -2.93 -4.26
N HIS A 34 -14.89 -2.33 -4.95
CA HIS A 34 -15.09 -1.86 -6.31
C HIS A 34 -13.87 -2.20 -7.16
N ARG A 35 -14.07 -2.97 -8.23
CA ARG A 35 -13.06 -3.10 -9.27
C ARG A 35 -12.72 -1.70 -9.81
N PRO A 36 -11.45 -1.41 -10.17
CA PRO A 36 -10.38 -2.39 -10.39
C PRO A 36 -9.44 -2.65 -9.19
N CYS A 37 -9.56 -1.91 -8.07
CA CYS A 37 -8.55 -1.96 -7.00
C CYS A 37 -8.59 -3.26 -6.19
N SER A 38 -7.41 -3.76 -5.84
CA SER A 38 -7.24 -4.91 -4.95
C SER A 38 -7.31 -4.48 -3.47
N VAL A 39 -7.62 -5.44 -2.59
CA VAL A 39 -7.63 -5.24 -1.14
C VAL A 39 -6.29 -4.67 -0.66
N PHE A 40 -6.32 -3.66 0.22
CA PHE A 40 -5.11 -3.13 0.84
C PHE A 40 -4.73 -3.96 2.07
N PRO A 41 -3.51 -4.53 2.11
CA PRO A 41 -3.09 -5.39 3.21
C PRO A 41 -2.94 -4.63 4.52
N ASN A 42 -3.13 -5.32 5.64
CA ASN A 42 -2.78 -4.82 6.95
C ASN A 42 -1.25 -4.93 7.16
N VAL A 43 -0.52 -3.90 6.73
CA VAL A 43 0.94 -3.83 6.85
C VAL A 43 1.44 -3.70 8.29
N PHE A 44 0.53 -3.48 9.24
CA PHE A 44 0.80 -3.42 10.69
C PHE A 44 0.58 -4.77 11.40
N HIS A 45 0.09 -5.77 10.66
CA HIS A 45 -0.06 -7.11 11.22
C HIS A 45 1.31 -7.74 11.47
N PRO A 46 1.54 -8.41 12.63
CA PRO A 46 2.84 -8.97 12.98
C PRO A 46 3.36 -10.00 11.98
N ASP A 47 2.46 -10.70 11.28
CA ASP A 47 2.83 -11.72 10.30
C ASP A 47 3.13 -11.16 8.90
N PHE A 48 2.93 -9.86 8.63
CA PHE A 48 3.06 -9.31 7.28
C PHE A 48 4.46 -9.51 6.70
N GLU A 49 5.51 -9.17 7.45
CA GLU A 49 6.89 -9.37 6.99
C GLU A 49 7.25 -10.85 6.80
N ALA A 50 6.79 -11.72 7.70
CA ALA A 50 7.04 -13.16 7.59
C ALA A 50 6.37 -13.74 6.33
N PHE A 51 5.15 -13.29 6.04
CA PHE A 51 4.45 -13.66 4.82
C PHE A 51 5.17 -13.16 3.56
N CYS A 52 5.64 -11.90 3.54
CA CYS A 52 6.42 -11.38 2.42
C CYS A 52 7.68 -12.21 2.17
N ARG A 53 8.42 -12.58 3.21
CA ARG A 53 9.59 -13.48 3.11
C ARG A 53 9.22 -14.84 2.54
N TYR A 54 8.13 -15.43 3.03
CA TYR A 54 7.64 -16.70 2.51
C TYR A 54 7.31 -16.63 1.01
N ARG A 55 6.55 -15.62 0.60
CA ARG A 55 6.14 -15.41 -0.79
C ARG A 55 7.33 -15.17 -1.71
N ALA A 56 8.26 -14.32 -1.32
CA ALA A 56 9.47 -14.06 -2.09
C ALA A 56 10.30 -15.35 -2.27
N ARG A 57 10.49 -16.12 -1.21
CA ARG A 57 11.21 -17.39 -1.29
C ARG A 57 10.60 -18.36 -2.29
N GLN A 58 9.27 -18.47 -2.31
CA GLN A 58 8.56 -19.36 -3.23
C GLN A 58 8.59 -18.87 -4.68
N ALA A 59 8.44 -17.55 -4.89
CA ALA A 59 8.25 -16.99 -6.21
C ALA A 59 9.53 -16.43 -6.85
N CYS A 60 10.45 -15.85 -6.07
CA CYS A 60 11.64 -15.19 -6.62
C CYS A 60 12.82 -16.15 -6.77
N ARG A 61 13.08 -16.99 -5.76
CA ARG A 61 14.23 -17.89 -5.77
C ARG A 61 14.36 -18.77 -7.02
N PRO A 62 13.26 -19.30 -7.61
CA PRO A 62 13.36 -20.11 -8.84
C PRO A 62 13.81 -19.34 -10.08
N HIS A 63 13.74 -18.00 -10.06
CA HIS A 63 14.07 -17.14 -11.21
C HIS A 63 15.44 -16.47 -11.09
N ARG A 64 16.13 -16.61 -9.98
CA ARG A 64 17.37 -15.90 -9.66
C ARG A 64 18.45 -15.96 -10.76
N SER A 65 18.47 -16.99 -11.56
CA SER A 65 19.46 -17.19 -12.63
C SER A 65 18.85 -17.10 -14.04
N ASP A 66 17.65 -16.51 -14.18
CA ASP A 66 16.96 -16.39 -15.44
C ASP A 66 17.44 -15.14 -16.19
N PRO A 67 18.22 -15.25 -17.27
CA PRO A 67 18.79 -14.08 -17.96
C PRO A 67 17.76 -13.29 -18.75
N TRP A 68 16.53 -13.80 -18.91
CA TRP A 68 15.45 -13.16 -19.65
C TRP A 68 14.41 -12.49 -18.76
N MET A 69 14.58 -12.61 -17.47
CA MET A 69 13.70 -11.97 -16.52
C MET A 69 14.13 -10.53 -16.26
N LEU A 70 13.19 -9.59 -16.35
CA LEU A 70 13.41 -8.17 -16.03
C LEU A 70 13.29 -7.89 -14.54
N GLY A 71 12.26 -8.46 -13.91
CA GLY A 71 12.00 -8.21 -12.49
C GLY A 71 10.61 -8.62 -12.01
N TYR A 72 10.27 -8.15 -10.82
CA TYR A 72 9.07 -8.53 -10.09
C TYR A 72 8.13 -7.34 -9.88
N PHE A 73 6.87 -7.48 -10.28
CA PHE A 73 5.79 -6.65 -9.77
C PHE A 73 5.30 -7.19 -8.43
N ILE A 74 5.22 -6.32 -7.42
CA ILE A 74 4.84 -6.71 -6.06
C ILE A 74 3.34 -7.01 -5.99
N ASP A 75 2.52 -6.06 -6.40
CA ASP A 75 1.06 -6.14 -6.42
C ASP A 75 0.47 -5.33 -7.58
N ASN A 76 -0.87 -5.39 -7.73
CA ASN A 76 -1.62 -4.66 -8.73
C ASN A 76 -2.79 -3.91 -8.08
N GLU A 77 -2.82 -2.60 -8.31
CA GLU A 77 -3.97 -1.75 -7.99
C GLU A 77 -4.50 -1.92 -6.57
N LEU A 78 -3.59 -1.86 -5.59
CA LEU A 78 -4.00 -1.83 -4.18
C LEU A 78 -4.81 -0.57 -3.88
N ALA A 79 -5.79 -0.68 -2.97
CA ALA A 79 -6.60 0.44 -2.50
C ALA A 79 -5.83 1.28 -1.47
N TRP A 80 -4.86 2.09 -1.93
CA TRP A 80 -3.93 2.81 -1.07
C TRP A 80 -4.55 3.81 -0.10
N TRP A 81 -5.76 4.29 -0.34
CA TRP A 81 -6.46 5.22 0.54
C TRP A 81 -7.79 4.69 1.08
N GLY A 82 -8.03 3.40 0.99
CA GLY A 82 -9.29 2.82 1.40
C GLY A 82 -10.44 3.29 0.52
N ARG A 83 -11.57 3.66 1.13
CA ARG A 83 -12.78 4.14 0.44
C ARG A 83 -12.97 5.65 0.47
N GLY A 84 -12.06 6.37 1.10
CA GLY A 84 -12.17 7.81 1.28
C GLY A 84 -11.54 8.60 0.13
N PRO A 85 -11.84 9.89 0.04
CA PRO A 85 -11.24 10.74 -0.96
C PRO A 85 -9.75 11.00 -0.64
N GLY A 86 -8.91 10.73 -1.63
CA GLY A 86 -7.52 11.17 -1.62
C GLY A 86 -6.67 10.57 -0.50
N ASP A 87 -5.84 11.40 0.09
CA ASP A 87 -4.76 11.06 1.01
C ASP A 87 -5.17 10.77 2.47
N THR A 88 -6.43 10.98 2.82
CA THR A 88 -6.94 10.72 4.18
C THR A 88 -7.63 9.37 4.30
N GLY A 89 -8.05 8.78 3.18
CA GLY A 89 -8.95 7.63 3.14
C GLY A 89 -8.42 6.38 3.84
N LEU A 90 -7.10 6.15 3.84
CA LEU A 90 -6.53 4.99 4.54
C LEU A 90 -6.71 5.12 6.06
N ALA A 91 -6.40 6.28 6.63
CA ALA A 91 -6.62 6.54 8.06
C ALA A 91 -8.12 6.46 8.42
N ASP A 92 -8.99 6.98 7.54
CA ASP A 92 -10.44 6.92 7.73
C ASP A 92 -10.97 5.48 7.67
N ALA A 93 -10.40 4.63 6.84
CA ALA A 93 -10.70 3.19 6.81
C ALA A 93 -10.26 2.50 8.10
N VAL A 94 -9.04 2.79 8.57
CA VAL A 94 -8.50 2.24 9.83
C VAL A 94 -9.35 2.65 11.03
N MET A 95 -9.87 3.88 11.07
CA MET A 95 -10.74 4.32 12.17
C MET A 95 -12.03 3.49 12.30
N LYS A 96 -12.49 2.87 11.22
CA LYS A 96 -13.70 2.02 11.21
C LYS A 96 -13.45 0.57 11.61
N MET A 97 -12.19 0.17 11.75
CA MET A 97 -11.82 -1.18 12.20
C MET A 97 -12.14 -1.37 13.68
N ASP A 98 -12.18 -2.64 14.10
CA ASP A 98 -12.34 -2.98 15.51
C ASP A 98 -11.21 -2.44 16.37
N ALA A 99 -11.50 -2.19 17.65
CA ALA A 99 -10.55 -1.65 18.61
C ALA A 99 -9.27 -2.50 18.77
N THR A 100 -9.38 -3.80 18.52
CA THR A 100 -8.27 -4.77 18.60
C THR A 100 -7.49 -4.93 17.29
N HIS A 101 -7.97 -4.31 16.20
CA HIS A 101 -7.32 -4.43 14.90
C HIS A 101 -5.94 -3.75 14.91
N THR A 102 -4.89 -4.46 14.51
CA THR A 102 -3.50 -4.00 14.64
C THR A 102 -3.21 -2.71 13.89
N ALA A 103 -3.88 -2.43 12.77
CA ALA A 103 -3.77 -1.14 12.09
C ALA A 103 -4.36 0.00 12.92
N LYS A 104 -5.46 -0.23 13.66
CA LYS A 104 -6.06 0.79 14.53
C LYS A 104 -5.20 1.06 15.74
N LEU A 105 -4.60 0.03 16.33
CA LEU A 105 -3.59 0.19 17.37
C LEU A 105 -2.39 1.00 16.87
N ALA A 106 -1.90 0.69 15.66
CA ALA A 106 -0.79 1.42 15.05
C ALA A 106 -1.15 2.90 14.76
N LEU A 107 -2.38 3.19 14.32
CA LEU A 107 -2.84 4.57 14.13
C LEU A 107 -2.91 5.32 15.47
N ARG A 108 -3.44 4.70 16.53
CA ARG A 108 -3.44 5.27 17.88
C ARG A 108 -2.03 5.65 18.33
N ASP A 109 -1.08 4.72 18.21
CA ASP A 109 0.30 4.91 18.65
C ASP A 109 0.99 6.00 17.82
N PHE A 110 0.80 5.98 16.50
CA PHE A 110 1.29 7.03 15.60
C PHE A 110 0.77 8.42 15.99
N LEU A 111 -0.53 8.55 16.24
CA LEU A 111 -1.15 9.83 16.63
C LEU A 111 -0.71 10.28 18.03
N ALA A 112 -0.48 9.33 18.94
CA ALA A 112 0.07 9.62 20.27
C ALA A 112 1.51 10.16 20.16
N ASP A 113 2.37 9.52 19.39
CA ASP A 113 3.74 9.96 19.17
C ASP A 113 3.80 11.34 18.49
N ARG A 114 2.95 11.56 17.47
CA ARG A 114 2.82 12.85 16.78
C ARG A 114 2.38 13.99 17.71
N ALA A 115 1.52 13.69 18.68
CA ALA A 115 1.10 14.64 19.73
C ALA A 115 2.15 14.81 20.85
N GLY A 116 3.31 14.15 20.76
CA GLY A 116 4.31 14.13 21.83
C GLY A 116 3.78 13.48 23.11
N LYS A 117 2.92 12.47 22.95
CA LYS A 117 2.23 11.72 24.04
C LYS A 117 1.37 12.61 24.96
N SER A 118 1.00 13.82 24.50
CA SER A 118 0.08 14.70 25.21
C SER A 118 -1.34 14.55 24.66
N ILE A 119 -2.25 14.08 25.52
CA ILE A 119 -3.66 13.97 25.17
C ILE A 119 -4.31 15.34 24.98
N GLU A 120 -3.82 16.37 25.68
CA GLU A 120 -4.31 17.74 25.57
C GLU A 120 -4.00 18.31 24.17
N ARG A 121 -2.78 18.08 23.66
CA ARG A 121 -2.39 18.48 22.29
C ARG A 121 -3.20 17.73 21.26
N PHE A 122 -3.42 16.44 21.46
CA PHE A 122 -4.28 15.65 20.60
C PHE A 122 -5.70 16.23 20.57
N ASN A 123 -6.31 16.41 21.74
CA ASN A 123 -7.67 16.95 21.86
C ASN A 123 -7.81 18.33 21.21
N ALA A 124 -6.82 19.20 21.40
CA ALA A 124 -6.80 20.53 20.79
C ALA A 124 -6.79 20.46 19.25
N LEU A 125 -6.00 19.55 18.66
CA LEU A 125 -5.92 19.38 17.21
C LEU A 125 -7.21 18.78 16.65
N TRP A 126 -7.76 17.75 17.30
CA TRP A 126 -8.85 16.95 16.77
C TRP A 126 -10.25 17.40 17.25
N GLY A 127 -10.33 18.38 18.14
CA GLY A 127 -11.59 18.84 18.73
C GLY A 127 -12.28 17.78 19.60
N THR A 128 -11.49 16.91 20.22
CA THR A 128 -11.97 15.82 21.08
C THR A 128 -11.82 16.16 22.57
N LYS A 129 -12.34 15.30 23.45
CA LYS A 129 -12.23 15.44 24.92
C LYS A 129 -11.84 14.10 25.54
N LEU A 130 -10.93 13.36 24.89
CA LEU A 130 -10.48 12.06 25.38
C LEU A 130 -9.64 12.22 26.65
N LYS A 131 -9.75 11.26 27.56
CA LYS A 131 -8.96 11.20 28.80
C LYS A 131 -7.60 10.53 28.58
N GLY A 132 -7.48 9.73 27.50
CA GLY A 132 -6.27 9.04 27.13
C GLY A 132 -6.37 8.49 25.70
N PHE A 133 -5.24 8.08 25.14
CA PHE A 133 -5.17 7.60 23.75
C PHE A 133 -5.95 6.30 23.52
N ASP A 134 -6.17 5.47 24.54
CA ASP A 134 -6.94 4.23 24.41
C ASP A 134 -8.42 4.51 24.09
N GLU A 135 -8.96 5.65 24.50
CA GLU A 135 -10.33 6.05 24.15
C GLU A 135 -10.48 6.34 22.64
N LEU A 136 -9.38 6.61 21.91
CA LEU A 136 -9.39 6.73 20.45
C LEU A 136 -9.85 5.45 19.78
N LEU A 137 -9.58 4.29 20.38
CA LEU A 137 -9.96 2.99 19.83
C LEU A 137 -11.48 2.81 19.76
N ALA A 138 -12.24 3.54 20.55
CA ALA A 138 -13.71 3.54 20.49
C ALA A 138 -14.28 4.47 19.42
N LEU A 139 -13.47 5.36 18.85
CA LEU A 139 -13.91 6.26 17.78
C LEU A 139 -13.95 5.53 16.44
N SER A 140 -14.95 5.85 15.62
CA SER A 140 -15.08 5.36 14.24
C SER A 140 -14.62 6.37 13.18
N ALA A 141 -14.32 7.62 13.57
CA ALA A 141 -13.87 8.67 12.68
C ALA A 141 -13.04 9.73 13.40
N LEU A 142 -12.16 10.37 12.67
CA LEU A 142 -11.49 11.62 13.03
C LEU A 142 -11.74 12.65 11.92
N PRO A 143 -11.93 13.94 12.25
CA PRO A 143 -12.22 14.98 11.26
C PRO A 143 -11.04 15.20 10.29
N SER A 144 -11.32 15.84 9.16
CA SER A 144 -10.34 16.35 8.19
C SER A 144 -10.63 17.81 7.86
N ALA A 145 -11.01 18.58 8.88
CA ALA A 145 -11.53 19.94 8.71
C ALA A 145 -10.43 20.97 8.39
N ASN A 146 -9.19 20.71 8.81
CA ASN A 146 -8.06 21.60 8.59
C ASN A 146 -6.83 20.86 8.04
N ASP A 147 -5.85 21.61 7.57
CA ASP A 147 -4.64 21.06 6.94
C ASP A 147 -3.81 20.20 7.91
N ALA A 148 -3.73 20.58 9.18
CA ALA A 148 -2.96 19.83 10.16
C ALA A 148 -3.56 18.44 10.44
N GLN A 149 -4.89 18.32 10.42
CA GLN A 149 -5.59 17.03 10.54
C GLN A 149 -5.38 16.18 9.27
N ARG A 150 -5.51 16.79 8.08
CA ARG A 150 -5.24 16.10 6.82
C ARG A 150 -3.79 15.65 6.73
N GLU A 151 -2.84 16.50 7.11
CA GLU A 151 -1.41 16.15 7.12
C GLU A 151 -1.12 14.97 8.05
N ALA A 152 -1.69 14.93 9.25
CA ALA A 152 -1.52 13.78 10.14
C ALA A 152 -2.01 12.47 9.51
N LYS A 153 -3.12 12.47 8.78
CA LYS A 153 -3.61 11.29 8.07
C LYS A 153 -2.72 10.92 6.89
N ARG A 154 -2.18 11.91 6.18
CA ARG A 154 -1.22 11.71 5.07
C ARG A 154 0.10 11.13 5.57
N GLU A 155 0.61 11.60 6.71
CA GLU A 155 1.81 11.02 7.34
C GLU A 155 1.59 9.56 7.73
N PHE A 156 0.38 9.20 8.18
CA PHE A 156 0.04 7.80 8.44
C PHE A 156 -0.01 6.95 7.15
N LEU A 157 -0.50 7.52 6.04
CA LEU A 157 -0.41 6.87 4.72
C LEU A 157 1.05 6.65 4.31
N ARG A 158 1.93 7.63 4.54
CA ARG A 158 3.39 7.49 4.32
C ARG A 158 3.95 6.33 5.16
N LEU A 159 3.62 6.26 6.44
CA LEU A 159 4.06 5.17 7.32
C LEU A 159 3.62 3.80 6.81
N ALA A 160 2.38 3.69 6.34
CA ALA A 160 1.87 2.44 5.76
C ALA A 160 2.62 2.07 4.48
N ALA A 161 2.91 3.03 3.61
CA ALA A 161 3.69 2.84 2.40
C ALA A 161 5.13 2.39 2.71
N GLU A 162 5.80 3.03 3.68
CA GLU A 162 7.15 2.66 4.13
C GLU A 162 7.19 1.21 4.62
N ARG A 163 6.22 0.80 5.44
CA ARG A 163 6.13 -0.58 5.93
C ARG A 163 5.93 -1.57 4.78
N TYR A 164 5.03 -1.25 3.87
CA TYR A 164 4.73 -2.11 2.72
C TYR A 164 5.96 -2.29 1.82
N PHE A 165 6.53 -1.20 1.33
CA PHE A 165 7.64 -1.27 0.37
C PHE A 165 8.92 -1.80 1.03
N THR A 166 9.18 -1.46 2.29
CA THR A 166 10.32 -2.02 3.04
C THR A 166 10.19 -3.55 3.15
N ALA A 167 9.05 -4.06 3.61
CA ALA A 167 8.87 -5.50 3.82
C ALA A 167 8.96 -6.27 2.51
N THR A 168 8.28 -5.79 1.45
CA THR A 168 8.19 -6.48 0.17
C THR A 168 9.51 -6.43 -0.60
N SER A 169 10.13 -5.24 -0.74
CA SER A 169 11.38 -5.08 -1.51
C SER A 169 12.55 -5.81 -0.86
N ARG A 170 12.67 -5.74 0.48
CA ARG A 170 13.70 -6.50 1.21
C ARG A 170 13.52 -8.01 1.05
N ALA A 171 12.28 -8.49 1.09
CA ALA A 171 12.00 -9.91 0.90
C ALA A 171 12.40 -10.38 -0.50
N ILE A 172 12.09 -9.60 -1.54
CA ILE A 172 12.46 -9.91 -2.93
C ILE A 172 13.98 -9.93 -3.08
N ARG A 173 14.67 -8.84 -2.71
CA ARG A 173 16.13 -8.71 -2.87
C ARG A 173 16.93 -9.76 -2.10
N ARG A 174 16.40 -10.25 -0.98
CA ARG A 174 17.02 -11.33 -0.23
C ARG A 174 17.03 -12.64 -1.01
N GLU A 175 15.97 -12.95 -1.73
CA GLU A 175 15.83 -14.20 -2.49
C GLU A 175 16.38 -14.08 -3.91
N ASP A 176 16.30 -12.88 -4.48
CA ASP A 176 16.82 -12.59 -5.82
C ASP A 176 17.42 -11.17 -5.88
N PRO A 177 18.72 -11.03 -5.74
CA PRO A 177 19.41 -9.74 -5.85
C PRO A 177 19.71 -9.33 -7.31
N ASN A 178 19.43 -10.17 -8.29
CA ASN A 178 19.86 -9.97 -9.68
C ASN A 178 18.78 -9.26 -10.54
N HIS A 179 17.53 -9.26 -10.10
CA HIS A 179 16.41 -8.73 -10.86
C HIS A 179 15.74 -7.56 -10.15
N MET A 180 15.16 -6.65 -10.93
CA MET A 180 14.56 -5.42 -10.43
C MET A 180 13.28 -5.67 -9.62
N VAL A 181 13.03 -4.81 -8.64
CA VAL A 181 11.73 -4.63 -8.01
C VAL A 181 10.97 -3.56 -8.79
N LEU A 182 9.96 -3.98 -9.57
CA LEU A 182 9.22 -3.13 -10.49
C LEU A 182 8.05 -2.38 -9.83
N GLY A 183 7.97 -2.43 -8.50
CA GLY A 183 6.95 -1.73 -7.72
C GLY A 183 5.58 -2.39 -7.74
N ALA A 184 4.62 -1.67 -7.19
CA ALA A 184 3.20 -1.98 -7.27
C ALA A 184 2.62 -1.23 -8.48
N ARG A 185 1.89 -1.92 -9.33
CA ARG A 185 1.23 -1.30 -10.49
C ARG A 185 0.06 -0.46 -10.00
N PHE A 186 0.23 0.85 -9.93
CA PHE A 186 -0.81 1.76 -9.46
C PHE A 186 -1.98 1.87 -10.45
N ALA A 187 -3.20 2.03 -9.95
CA ALA A 187 -4.42 2.17 -10.77
C ALA A 187 -4.49 3.58 -11.38
N GLY A 188 -3.88 3.79 -12.54
CA GLY A 188 -3.84 5.09 -13.20
C GLY A 188 -3.15 6.17 -12.34
N THR A 189 -3.31 7.43 -12.72
CA THR A 189 -2.75 8.57 -11.97
C THR A 189 -3.47 8.86 -10.66
N GLY A 190 -4.72 8.42 -10.51
CA GLY A 190 -5.50 8.52 -9.28
C GLY A 190 -5.30 7.35 -8.30
N GLY A 191 -4.54 6.32 -8.68
CA GLY A 191 -4.40 5.07 -7.92
C GLY A 191 -3.63 5.17 -6.62
N ALA A 192 -2.87 6.24 -6.39
CA ALA A 192 -2.21 6.54 -5.12
C ALA A 192 -1.82 8.02 -5.03
N HIS A 193 -1.81 8.55 -3.82
CA HIS A 193 -1.30 9.91 -3.56
C HIS A 193 0.22 9.99 -3.84
N PRO A 194 0.76 11.15 -4.30
CA PRO A 194 2.19 11.33 -4.54
C PRO A 194 3.11 10.88 -3.41
N VAL A 195 2.72 11.02 -2.15
CA VAL A 195 3.48 10.52 -1.00
C VAL A 195 3.79 9.01 -1.11
N VAL A 196 2.88 8.22 -1.69
CA VAL A 196 3.08 6.78 -1.89
C VAL A 196 4.08 6.52 -3.02
N TRP A 197 4.03 7.33 -4.09
CA TRP A 197 4.97 7.22 -5.21
C TRP A 197 6.40 7.57 -4.80
N GLU A 198 6.55 8.61 -3.96
CA GLU A 198 7.84 9.00 -3.38
C GLU A 198 8.46 7.86 -2.58
N VAL A 199 7.66 7.24 -1.71
CA VAL A 199 8.12 6.07 -0.93
C VAL A 199 8.44 4.89 -1.85
N ALA A 200 7.58 4.60 -2.84
CA ALA A 200 7.85 3.54 -3.80
C ALA A 200 9.19 3.74 -4.52
N GLY A 201 9.49 4.99 -4.95
CA GLY A 201 10.75 5.35 -5.62
C GLY A 201 12.00 5.20 -4.74
N GLN A 202 11.86 5.17 -3.41
CA GLN A 202 12.97 4.91 -2.48
C GLN A 202 13.27 3.41 -2.32
N HIS A 203 12.30 2.56 -2.64
CA HIS A 203 12.37 1.11 -2.39
C HIS A 203 12.38 0.25 -3.65
N CYS A 204 12.00 0.80 -4.80
CA CYS A 204 11.87 0.08 -6.06
C CYS A 204 12.74 0.75 -7.13
N GLU A 205 13.21 -0.01 -8.11
CA GLU A 205 13.97 0.52 -9.25
C GLU A 205 13.05 1.27 -10.22
N ILE A 206 11.75 0.98 -10.23
CA ILE A 206 10.75 1.60 -11.11
C ILE A 206 9.45 1.85 -10.33
N VAL A 207 8.83 3.00 -10.57
CA VAL A 207 7.45 3.29 -10.17
C VAL A 207 6.54 3.09 -11.38
N THR A 208 5.56 2.20 -11.27
CA THR A 208 4.73 1.77 -12.40
C THR A 208 3.26 2.08 -12.21
N PHE A 209 2.62 2.43 -13.31
CA PHE A 209 1.19 2.75 -13.37
C PHE A 209 0.52 1.92 -14.45
N ASN A 210 -0.72 1.48 -14.19
CA ASN A 210 -1.58 0.92 -15.23
C ASN A 210 -2.16 2.08 -16.03
N CYS A 211 -1.85 2.11 -17.31
CA CYS A 211 -2.40 3.07 -18.24
C CYS A 211 -3.07 2.30 -19.38
N TYR A 212 -4.31 2.63 -19.66
CA TYR A 212 -5.10 1.98 -20.72
C TYR A 212 -5.41 3.02 -21.79
N PRO A 213 -4.47 3.28 -22.73
CA PRO A 213 -4.73 4.19 -23.83
C PRO A 213 -5.80 3.56 -24.76
N PHE A 214 -6.77 4.35 -25.14
CA PHE A 214 -7.68 4.01 -26.22
C PHE A 214 -7.09 4.50 -27.53
N ALA A 215 -6.98 3.62 -28.51
CA ALA A 215 -6.53 3.99 -29.84
C ALA A 215 -7.72 3.94 -30.80
N ASP A 216 -8.02 5.06 -31.43
CA ASP A 216 -8.90 5.10 -32.59
C ASP A 216 -8.04 4.87 -33.83
N LEU A 217 -8.17 3.68 -34.42
CA LEU A 217 -7.36 3.30 -35.58
C LEU A 217 -7.82 3.99 -36.87
N ASP A 218 -9.08 4.43 -36.93
CA ASP A 218 -9.63 5.13 -38.10
C ASP A 218 -9.16 6.57 -38.14
N GLU A 219 -9.07 7.23 -36.95
CA GLU A 219 -8.54 8.59 -36.82
C GLU A 219 -7.03 8.63 -36.60
N GLY A 220 -6.36 7.50 -36.39
CA GLY A 220 -4.93 7.42 -36.09
C GLY A 220 -4.54 8.13 -34.80
N ARG A 221 -5.47 8.26 -33.84
CA ARG A 221 -5.28 8.98 -32.57
C ARG A 221 -5.20 8.01 -31.40
N VAL A 222 -4.34 8.33 -30.46
CA VAL A 222 -4.26 7.65 -29.16
C VAL A 222 -4.80 8.58 -28.08
N TYR A 223 -5.84 8.14 -27.40
CA TYR A 223 -6.42 8.85 -26.26
C TYR A 223 -5.95 8.17 -24.98
N THR A 224 -5.39 8.95 -24.06
CA THR A 224 -5.21 8.49 -22.69
C THR A 224 -6.52 8.71 -21.95
N SER A 225 -7.02 7.70 -21.26
CA SER A 225 -8.17 7.88 -20.36
C SER A 225 -7.84 9.03 -19.39
N PRO A 226 -8.70 10.03 -19.25
CA PRO A 226 -8.54 11.02 -18.19
C PRO A 226 -8.57 10.26 -16.87
N GLY A 227 -7.49 10.38 -16.08
CA GLY A 227 -7.34 9.79 -14.75
C GLY A 227 -8.26 10.44 -13.73
#